data_23e544932605ea3b0b2be8b41c9596be
#
_entry.id   23e544932605ea3b0b2be8b41c9596be
#
_cell.length_a   1.000
_cell.length_b   1.000
_cell.length_c   1.000
_cell.angle_alpha   90.00
_cell.angle_beta   90.00
_cell.angle_gamma   90.00
#
_symmetry.space_group_name_H-M   'P 1'
#
loop_
_entity.id
_entity.type
_entity.pdbx_description
1 polymer ?
#
loop_
_entity_poly.entity_id
_entity_poly.type
_entity_poly.pdbx_seq_one_letter_code
_entity_poly.pdbx_strand_id
1 'polypeptide(L)'
;KKLAWEEYIDLNQTFAIDCVANSKVFNHSKFVSLRVKDAICDRFRANNNDQRPDVNVRNPDVPINIHVNNLDVTILLDVSGFSLHKRGYRTSDHRAPLNEALAAGVLMLSGWDKKTDLYDPMCGSGTLLVEAATMAQNIAPRLFFSKKFSLEKWDNFDVQLWKKVKKELKHKIEPSSVKIFGTDISPKAVQMAQFSAKDAAVDDIVEAYQADFFKRKNKLSKGFIVTNPPYGERLKEEDIIEFYKEIGNTFKREYGGFEAWLLSSNFQALKFLGLKPSKKIPLKNAALDVKLQKYELYDGSRRAVKQ
;
A
#
# COMPACT_ATOMS: atom_id res chain seq x y z
N LYS A 1 19.99 -27.61 -12.21
CA LYS A 1 21.11 -28.49 -11.81
C LYS A 1 22.50 -27.83 -11.97
N LYS A 2 22.71 -26.88 -12.91
CA LYS A 2 24.02 -26.23 -13.11
C LYS A 2 24.36 -25.14 -12.10
N LEU A 3 23.37 -24.53 -11.46
CA LEU A 3 23.56 -23.49 -10.45
C LEU A 3 24.08 -24.12 -9.13
N ALA A 4 25.10 -23.54 -8.54
CA ALA A 4 25.65 -23.97 -7.26
C ALA A 4 24.73 -23.49 -6.11
N TRP A 5 23.67 -24.25 -5.84
CA TRP A 5 22.67 -23.90 -4.83
C TRP A 5 23.24 -23.90 -3.40
N GLU A 6 24.31 -24.61 -3.18
CA GLU A 6 25.05 -24.70 -1.92
C GLU A 6 25.65 -23.34 -1.49
N GLU A 7 25.79 -22.39 -2.42
CA GLU A 7 26.21 -21.02 -2.14
C GLU A 7 25.06 -20.15 -1.57
N TYR A 8 23.82 -20.63 -1.67
CA TYR A 8 22.61 -19.85 -1.31
C TYR A 8 21.76 -20.52 -0.25
N ILE A 9 21.88 -21.83 -0.04
CA ILE A 9 21.06 -22.62 0.86
C ILE A 9 21.96 -23.59 1.62
N ASP A 10 21.93 -23.55 2.95
CA ASP A 10 22.58 -24.55 3.80
C ASP A 10 21.68 -25.78 4.00
N LEU A 11 22.27 -26.95 4.30
CA LEU A 11 21.54 -28.18 4.58
C LEU A 11 20.58 -28.08 5.77
N ASN A 12 20.89 -27.23 6.74
CA ASN A 12 20.09 -27.01 7.94
C ASN A 12 19.00 -25.94 7.74
N GLN A 13 18.99 -25.26 6.60
CA GLN A 13 17.98 -24.24 6.26
C GLN A 13 16.79 -24.87 5.55
N THR A 14 15.66 -24.17 5.63
CA THR A 14 14.46 -24.50 4.86
C THR A 14 14.31 -23.57 3.66
N PHE A 15 13.78 -24.09 2.55
CA PHE A 15 13.50 -23.26 1.37
C PHE A 15 12.09 -23.49 0.85
N ALA A 16 11.62 -22.55 0.03
CA ALA A 16 10.39 -22.69 -0.75
C ALA A 16 10.53 -21.97 -2.07
N ILE A 17 9.71 -22.40 -3.04
CA ILE A 17 9.72 -21.83 -4.39
C ILE A 17 8.32 -21.38 -4.76
N ASP A 18 8.20 -20.09 -5.07
CA ASP A 18 7.05 -19.53 -5.75
C ASP A 18 7.35 -19.26 -7.22
N CYS A 19 6.35 -19.39 -8.08
CA CYS A 19 6.50 -19.16 -9.49
C CYS A 19 5.36 -18.33 -10.06
N VAL A 20 5.74 -17.31 -10.85
CA VAL A 20 4.84 -16.58 -11.73
C VAL A 20 5.21 -16.94 -13.18
N ALA A 21 4.27 -17.52 -13.91
CA ALA A 21 4.48 -17.92 -15.29
C ALA A 21 3.52 -17.20 -16.23
N ASN A 22 4.10 -16.46 -17.17
CA ASN A 22 3.42 -15.86 -18.32
C ASN A 22 4.01 -16.48 -19.60
N SER A 23 3.59 -17.70 -19.92
CA SER A 23 4.14 -18.48 -21.03
C SER A 23 3.09 -19.41 -21.60
N LYS A 24 3.10 -19.59 -22.91
CA LYS A 24 2.27 -20.61 -23.58
C LYS A 24 2.82 -22.03 -23.37
N VAL A 25 4.11 -22.15 -23.12
CA VAL A 25 4.81 -23.44 -22.93
C VAL A 25 4.78 -23.84 -21.44
N PHE A 26 5.04 -22.89 -20.54
CA PHE A 26 5.07 -23.10 -19.08
C PHE A 26 3.84 -22.46 -18.43
N ASN A 27 2.64 -22.96 -18.75
CA ASN A 27 1.38 -22.39 -18.33
C ASN A 27 0.93 -22.76 -16.90
N HIS A 28 1.66 -23.66 -16.23
CA HIS A 28 1.31 -24.14 -14.90
C HIS A 28 2.40 -23.78 -13.88
N SER A 29 2.27 -22.63 -13.22
CA SER A 29 3.28 -22.10 -12.30
C SER A 29 3.64 -23.06 -11.16
N LYS A 30 2.64 -23.75 -10.56
CA LYS A 30 2.88 -24.75 -9.51
C LYS A 30 3.72 -25.94 -10.00
N PHE A 31 3.53 -26.38 -11.25
CA PHE A 31 4.35 -27.44 -11.81
C PHE A 31 5.80 -26.96 -11.97
N VAL A 32 6.01 -25.74 -12.47
CA VAL A 32 7.36 -25.15 -12.61
C VAL A 32 8.05 -25.07 -11.25
N SER A 33 7.37 -24.56 -10.20
CA SER A 33 7.96 -24.48 -8.86
C SER A 33 8.35 -25.84 -8.30
N LEU A 34 7.53 -26.88 -8.52
CA LEU A 34 7.86 -28.25 -8.10
C LEU A 34 9.07 -28.81 -8.85
N ARG A 35 9.16 -28.60 -10.17
CA ARG A 35 10.31 -29.06 -10.98
C ARG A 35 11.62 -28.39 -10.55
N VAL A 36 11.58 -27.08 -10.22
CA VAL A 36 12.77 -26.39 -9.71
C VAL A 36 13.13 -26.90 -8.32
N LYS A 37 12.14 -27.09 -7.43
CA LYS A 37 12.35 -27.71 -6.12
C LYS A 37 13.02 -29.08 -6.23
N ASP A 38 12.52 -29.94 -7.09
CA ASP A 38 13.11 -31.28 -7.31
C ASP A 38 14.55 -31.21 -7.84
N ALA A 39 14.80 -30.28 -8.76
CA ALA A 39 16.15 -30.08 -9.30
C ALA A 39 17.16 -29.61 -8.25
N ILE A 40 16.71 -28.78 -7.29
CA ILE A 40 17.53 -28.37 -6.12
C ILE A 40 17.77 -29.57 -5.21
N CYS A 41 16.72 -30.27 -4.80
CA CYS A 41 16.83 -31.44 -3.95
C CYS A 41 17.75 -32.52 -4.52
N ASP A 42 17.62 -32.84 -5.82
CA ASP A 42 18.44 -33.82 -6.51
C ASP A 42 19.92 -33.42 -6.51
N ARG A 43 20.21 -32.12 -6.73
CA ARG A 43 21.60 -31.64 -6.68
C ARG A 43 22.19 -31.78 -5.27
N PHE A 44 21.46 -31.38 -4.23
CA PHE A 44 21.93 -31.54 -2.86
C PHE A 44 22.21 -33.01 -2.51
N ARG A 45 21.29 -33.92 -2.85
CA ARG A 45 21.47 -35.36 -2.63
C ARG A 45 22.72 -35.90 -3.31
N ALA A 46 22.91 -35.51 -4.58
CA ALA A 46 24.07 -35.95 -5.33
C ALA A 46 25.40 -35.50 -4.73
N ASN A 47 25.45 -34.33 -4.08
CA ASN A 47 26.67 -33.73 -3.55
C ASN A 47 26.87 -33.93 -2.05
N ASN A 48 25.84 -34.38 -1.28
CA ASN A 48 25.84 -34.38 0.18
C ASN A 48 25.34 -35.74 0.75
N ASN A 49 25.78 -36.86 0.27
CA ASN A 49 25.45 -38.21 0.79
C ASN A 49 23.93 -38.42 0.96
N ASP A 50 23.15 -38.11 -0.07
CA ASP A 50 21.67 -38.17 -0.12
C ASP A 50 20.94 -37.21 0.84
N GLN A 51 21.64 -36.29 1.47
CA GLN A 51 21.05 -35.22 2.30
C GLN A 51 20.58 -34.03 1.44
N ARG A 52 19.55 -33.38 1.88
CA ARG A 52 18.99 -32.18 1.23
C ARG A 52 18.37 -31.24 2.28
N PRO A 53 18.28 -29.94 1.99
CA PRO A 53 17.53 -29.00 2.83
C PRO A 53 16.02 -29.31 2.79
N ASP A 54 15.34 -28.99 3.89
CA ASP A 54 13.90 -29.19 4.00
C ASP A 54 13.09 -28.10 3.32
N VAL A 55 11.86 -28.42 2.94
CA VAL A 55 10.92 -27.49 2.30
C VAL A 55 9.90 -26.98 3.31
N ASN A 56 9.85 -25.67 3.51
CA ASN A 56 8.85 -25.01 4.34
C ASN A 56 8.12 -23.92 3.53
N VAL A 57 6.95 -24.25 3.00
CA VAL A 57 6.18 -23.32 2.14
C VAL A 57 5.55 -22.15 2.89
N ARG A 58 5.44 -22.20 4.22
CA ARG A 58 4.78 -21.14 5.00
C ARG A 58 5.78 -20.10 5.53
N ASN A 59 6.95 -20.54 5.96
CA ASN A 59 7.96 -19.65 6.55
C ASN A 59 9.38 -20.18 6.23
N PRO A 60 9.78 -20.19 4.95
CA PRO A 60 11.11 -20.66 4.54
C PRO A 60 12.19 -19.70 5.07
N ASP A 61 13.39 -20.24 5.26
CA ASP A 61 14.58 -19.44 5.53
C ASP A 61 15.07 -18.78 4.24
N VAL A 62 15.06 -19.53 3.14
CA VAL A 62 15.44 -19.05 1.81
C VAL A 62 14.24 -19.16 0.84
N PRO A 63 13.41 -18.13 0.72
CA PRO A 63 12.35 -18.08 -0.28
C PRO A 63 12.93 -17.73 -1.66
N ILE A 64 12.49 -18.46 -2.68
CA ILE A 64 12.94 -18.34 -4.07
C ILE A 64 11.74 -18.03 -4.94
N ASN A 65 11.86 -17.01 -5.78
CA ASN A 65 10.85 -16.66 -6.78
C ASN A 65 11.35 -16.99 -8.19
N ILE A 66 10.51 -17.67 -8.97
CA ILE A 66 10.75 -17.98 -10.38
C ILE A 66 9.81 -17.13 -11.22
N HIS A 67 10.38 -16.33 -12.09
CA HIS A 67 9.62 -15.59 -13.10
C HIS A 67 9.86 -16.20 -14.47
N VAL A 68 8.80 -16.67 -15.10
CA VAL A 68 8.81 -17.18 -16.47
C VAL A 68 8.06 -16.21 -17.38
N ASN A 69 8.75 -15.66 -18.35
CA ASN A 69 8.15 -14.82 -19.39
C ASN A 69 8.48 -15.45 -20.77
N ASN A 70 7.48 -16.05 -21.40
CA ASN A 70 7.63 -16.90 -22.57
C ASN A 70 8.64 -18.04 -22.33
N LEU A 71 9.87 -17.95 -22.84
CA LEU A 71 10.97 -18.91 -22.66
C LEU A 71 12.06 -18.40 -21.70
N ASP A 72 11.98 -17.13 -21.30
CA ASP A 72 12.95 -16.55 -20.39
C ASP A 72 12.59 -16.90 -18.95
N VAL A 73 13.55 -17.40 -18.20
CA VAL A 73 13.40 -17.80 -16.81
C VAL A 73 14.35 -17.00 -15.94
N THR A 74 13.80 -16.23 -15.01
CA THR A 74 14.56 -15.48 -14.00
C THR A 74 14.37 -16.15 -12.64
N ILE A 75 15.48 -16.43 -11.95
CA ILE A 75 15.51 -16.98 -10.60
C ILE A 75 15.92 -15.86 -9.65
N LEU A 76 15.12 -15.62 -8.61
CA LEU A 76 15.30 -14.53 -7.65
C LEU A 76 15.31 -15.09 -6.23
N LEU A 77 16.23 -14.62 -5.40
CA LEU A 77 16.14 -14.79 -3.95
C LEU A 77 15.26 -13.70 -3.37
N ASP A 78 14.25 -14.07 -2.59
CA ASP A 78 13.40 -13.10 -1.92
C ASP A 78 14.01 -12.71 -0.58
N VAL A 79 14.68 -11.58 -0.56
CA VAL A 79 15.34 -11.01 0.63
C VAL A 79 14.35 -10.63 1.73
N SER A 80 13.09 -10.41 1.38
CA SER A 80 12.05 -9.98 2.33
C SER A 80 11.31 -11.15 2.98
N GLY A 81 10.97 -12.20 2.21
CA GLY A 81 10.18 -13.35 2.66
C GLY A 81 8.70 -13.04 2.93
N PHE A 82 8.25 -11.85 2.54
CA PHE A 82 6.86 -11.41 2.62
C PHE A 82 6.62 -10.20 1.74
N SER A 83 5.37 -9.95 1.43
CA SER A 83 4.98 -8.83 0.60
C SER A 83 5.21 -7.48 1.29
N LEU A 84 6.06 -6.62 0.72
CA LEU A 84 6.51 -5.35 1.33
C LEU A 84 5.40 -4.29 1.46
N HIS A 85 4.30 -4.41 0.69
CA HIS A 85 3.16 -3.52 0.88
C HIS A 85 2.54 -3.67 2.27
N LYS A 86 2.59 -4.86 2.87
CA LYS A 86 2.15 -5.09 4.26
C LYS A 86 3.12 -4.42 5.22
N ARG A 87 2.86 -3.17 5.57
CA ARG A 87 3.75 -2.34 6.42
C ARG A 87 3.82 -2.84 7.87
N GLY A 88 2.77 -3.51 8.34
CA GLY A 88 2.70 -4.10 9.66
C GLY A 88 1.90 -3.33 10.70
N TYR A 89 1.51 -2.10 10.42
CA TYR A 89 0.70 -1.28 11.33
C TYR A 89 -0.80 -1.61 11.30
N ARG A 90 -1.23 -2.54 10.44
CA ARG A 90 -2.64 -2.86 10.26
C ARG A 90 -3.03 -4.13 11.00
N THR A 91 -4.14 -4.07 11.74
CA THR A 91 -4.80 -5.26 12.28
C THR A 91 -5.60 -5.99 11.19
N SER A 92 -5.73 -7.31 11.30
CA SER A 92 -6.25 -8.21 10.25
C SER A 92 -7.75 -8.07 9.91
N ASP A 93 -8.50 -7.24 10.63
CA ASP A 93 -9.98 -7.26 10.62
C ASP A 93 -10.68 -6.42 9.55
N HIS A 94 -9.95 -5.75 8.67
CA HIS A 94 -10.59 -4.91 7.65
C HIS A 94 -10.85 -5.69 6.36
N ARG A 95 -12.12 -5.72 5.91
CA ARG A 95 -12.47 -6.26 4.59
C ARG A 95 -12.08 -5.27 3.50
N ALA A 96 -11.19 -5.68 2.58
CA ALA A 96 -10.75 -4.94 1.39
C ALA A 96 -10.21 -3.50 1.66
N PRO A 97 -9.19 -3.34 2.52
CA PRO A 97 -8.57 -2.05 2.73
C PRO A 97 -7.75 -1.63 1.49
N LEU A 98 -7.55 -0.31 1.32
CA LEU A 98 -6.62 0.21 0.31
C LEU A 98 -5.22 -0.39 0.54
N ASN A 99 -4.58 -0.86 -0.52
CA ASN A 99 -3.20 -1.35 -0.45
C ASN A 99 -2.26 -0.22 -0.03
N GLU A 100 -1.36 -0.46 0.92
CA GLU A 100 -0.48 0.57 1.50
C GLU A 100 0.48 1.16 0.47
N ALA A 101 1.04 0.33 -0.42
CA ALA A 101 1.90 0.83 -1.49
C ALA A 101 1.11 1.67 -2.51
N LEU A 102 -0.16 1.32 -2.78
CA LEU A 102 -1.04 2.14 -3.61
C LEU A 102 -1.37 3.47 -2.91
N ALA A 103 -1.65 3.46 -1.61
CA ALA A 103 -1.91 4.68 -0.85
C ALA A 103 -0.70 5.63 -0.90
N ALA A 104 0.51 5.10 -0.66
CA ALA A 104 1.75 5.87 -0.83
C ALA A 104 1.89 6.42 -2.26
N GLY A 105 1.65 5.59 -3.28
CA GLY A 105 1.68 6.00 -4.68
C GLY A 105 0.67 7.10 -5.02
N VAL A 106 -0.54 7.01 -4.47
CA VAL A 106 -1.59 8.05 -4.60
C VAL A 106 -1.11 9.38 -4.03
N LEU A 107 -0.54 9.37 -2.83
CA LEU A 107 0.02 10.58 -2.19
C LEU A 107 1.17 11.18 -3.00
N MET A 108 2.08 10.37 -3.53
CA MET A 108 3.17 10.84 -4.40
C MET A 108 2.65 11.42 -5.71
N LEU A 109 1.70 10.75 -6.37
CA LEU A 109 1.12 11.19 -7.64
C LEU A 109 0.24 12.42 -7.51
N SER A 110 -0.35 12.63 -6.31
CA SER A 110 -1.10 13.83 -6.00
C SER A 110 -0.23 15.08 -5.95
N GLY A 111 1.07 14.92 -5.71
CA GLY A 111 2.00 16.04 -5.56
C GLY A 111 1.85 16.75 -4.21
N TRP A 112 1.27 16.11 -3.20
CA TRP A 112 1.19 16.66 -1.86
C TRP A 112 2.59 17.04 -1.33
N ASP A 113 2.73 18.25 -0.85
CA ASP A 113 4.01 18.86 -0.46
C ASP A 113 4.54 18.40 0.91
N LYS A 114 3.77 17.57 1.65
CA LYS A 114 4.04 17.10 3.01
C LYS A 114 4.13 18.23 4.08
N LYS A 115 3.69 19.42 3.75
CA LYS A 115 3.68 20.61 4.60
C LYS A 115 2.28 21.19 4.77
N THR A 116 1.43 21.03 3.76
CA THR A 116 0.03 21.43 3.81
C THR A 116 -0.77 20.37 4.56
N ASP A 117 -1.65 20.78 5.46
CA ASP A 117 -2.53 19.88 6.21
C ASP A 117 -3.35 18.99 5.26
N LEU A 118 -3.41 17.69 5.59
CA LEU A 118 -4.09 16.69 4.77
C LEU A 118 -5.34 16.16 5.47
N TYR A 119 -6.41 16.03 4.70
CA TYR A 119 -7.69 15.50 5.17
C TYR A 119 -8.18 14.34 4.31
N ASP A 120 -8.54 13.24 4.96
CA ASP A 120 -9.30 12.13 4.35
C ASP A 120 -10.69 12.05 4.98
N PRO A 121 -11.77 12.51 4.29
CA PRO A 121 -13.13 12.53 4.82
C PRO A 121 -13.79 11.16 4.98
N MET A 122 -13.22 10.09 4.44
CA MET A 122 -13.73 8.72 4.49
C MET A 122 -12.57 7.76 4.70
N CYS A 123 -11.85 7.98 5.81
CA CYS A 123 -10.52 7.43 6.03
C CYS A 123 -10.48 5.90 6.26
N GLY A 124 -11.63 5.27 6.53
CA GLY A 124 -11.66 3.85 6.82
C GLY A 124 -10.69 3.47 7.94
N SER A 125 -9.83 2.50 7.70
CA SER A 125 -8.77 2.09 8.65
C SER A 125 -7.53 2.99 8.67
N GLY A 126 -7.58 4.18 8.05
CA GLY A 126 -6.53 5.18 8.12
C GLY A 126 -5.32 4.95 7.23
N THR A 127 -5.41 4.11 6.19
CA THR A 127 -4.24 3.79 5.35
C THR A 127 -3.61 5.04 4.72
N LEU A 128 -4.43 5.93 4.14
CA LEU A 128 -3.93 7.20 3.57
C LEU A 128 -3.32 8.10 4.65
N LEU A 129 -3.93 8.15 5.83
CA LEU A 129 -3.43 8.96 6.96
C LEU A 129 -2.05 8.49 7.41
N VAL A 130 -1.88 7.18 7.63
CA VAL A 130 -0.62 6.60 8.10
C VAL A 130 0.48 6.73 7.05
N GLU A 131 0.21 6.44 5.77
CA GLU A 131 1.20 6.60 4.70
C GLU A 131 1.58 8.09 4.53
N ALA A 132 0.62 9.03 4.65
CA ALA A 132 0.93 10.47 4.62
C ALA A 132 1.83 10.88 5.80
N ALA A 133 1.52 10.42 7.01
CA ALA A 133 2.30 10.75 8.20
C ALA A 133 3.73 10.18 8.15
N THR A 134 3.88 8.93 7.73
CA THR A 134 5.22 8.33 7.55
C THR A 134 6.03 9.06 6.48
N MET A 135 5.38 9.56 5.42
CA MET A 135 6.04 10.40 4.41
C MET A 135 6.43 11.78 4.95
N ALA A 136 5.56 12.41 5.75
CA ALA A 136 5.81 13.73 6.32
C ALA A 136 6.96 13.72 7.33
N GLN A 137 7.07 12.65 8.12
CA GLN A 137 8.14 12.46 9.11
C GLN A 137 9.38 11.73 8.55
N ASN A 138 9.41 11.43 7.25
CA ASN A 138 10.49 10.69 6.59
C ASN A 138 10.79 9.33 7.23
N ILE A 139 9.76 8.64 7.70
CA ILE A 139 9.86 7.31 8.30
C ILE A 139 9.95 6.27 7.18
N ALA A 140 11.04 5.50 7.17
CA ALA A 140 11.19 4.41 6.19
C ALA A 140 10.12 3.32 6.42
N PRO A 141 9.48 2.81 5.35
CA PRO A 141 8.50 1.74 5.47
C PRO A 141 9.05 0.55 6.26
N ARG A 142 8.27 0.04 7.22
CA ARG A 142 8.61 -1.09 8.09
C ARG A 142 9.77 -0.87 9.07
N LEU A 143 10.26 0.33 9.26
CA LEU A 143 11.37 0.61 10.20
C LEU A 143 11.07 0.12 11.63
N PHE A 144 9.82 0.24 12.07
CA PHE A 144 9.35 -0.19 13.40
C PHE A 144 8.70 -1.58 13.42
N PHE A 145 8.66 -2.26 12.28
CA PHE A 145 8.04 -3.58 12.22
C PHE A 145 8.95 -4.67 12.78
N SER A 146 8.41 -5.52 13.65
CA SER A 146 9.18 -6.53 14.41
C SER A 146 9.54 -7.78 13.61
N LYS A 147 8.79 -8.11 12.55
CA LYS A 147 9.07 -9.33 11.77
C LYS A 147 10.37 -9.18 10.99
N LYS A 148 11.27 -10.14 11.18
CA LYS A 148 12.55 -10.19 10.46
C LYS A 148 12.35 -10.43 8.96
N PHE A 149 13.26 -9.87 8.17
CA PHE A 149 13.39 -10.19 6.75
C PHE A 149 14.04 -11.57 6.58
N SER A 150 13.79 -12.26 5.49
CA SER A 150 14.41 -13.56 5.21
C SER A 150 15.93 -13.46 5.13
N LEU A 151 16.47 -12.38 4.58
CA LEU A 151 17.91 -12.14 4.52
C LEU A 151 18.58 -12.17 5.91
N GLU A 152 17.85 -11.86 7.00
CA GLU A 152 18.39 -11.89 8.38
C GLU A 152 18.66 -13.33 8.90
N LYS A 153 18.24 -14.36 8.14
CA LYS A 153 18.46 -15.78 8.43
C LYS A 153 19.57 -16.41 7.57
N TRP A 154 20.14 -15.67 6.63
CA TRP A 154 21.16 -16.19 5.72
C TRP A 154 22.54 -16.15 6.37
N ASP A 155 23.39 -17.14 6.09
CA ASP A 155 24.70 -17.28 6.73
C ASP A 155 25.66 -16.11 6.44
N ASN A 156 25.51 -15.48 5.27
CA ASN A 156 26.30 -14.31 4.86
C ASN A 156 25.70 -12.97 5.32
N PHE A 157 24.70 -12.99 6.22
CA PHE A 157 24.04 -11.78 6.69
C PHE A 157 24.95 -10.95 7.61
N ASP A 158 25.26 -9.71 7.21
CA ASP A 158 26.02 -8.77 8.01
C ASP A 158 25.14 -8.05 9.03
N VAL A 159 25.12 -8.58 10.24
CA VAL A 159 24.37 -8.03 11.40
C VAL A 159 24.82 -6.60 11.74
N GLN A 160 26.14 -6.30 11.61
CA GLN A 160 26.67 -4.99 11.99
C GLN A 160 26.25 -3.93 10.95
N LEU A 161 26.37 -4.24 9.68
CA LEU A 161 25.88 -3.39 8.59
C LEU A 161 24.39 -3.14 8.72
N TRP A 162 23.59 -4.18 9.02
CA TRP A 162 22.14 -4.05 9.22
C TRP A 162 21.79 -3.12 10.37
N LYS A 163 22.47 -3.25 11.52
CA LYS A 163 22.30 -2.34 12.66
C LYS A 163 22.66 -0.89 12.29
N LYS A 164 23.75 -0.70 11.53
CA LYS A 164 24.17 0.61 11.05
C LYS A 164 23.08 1.24 10.14
N VAL A 165 22.59 0.49 9.14
CA VAL A 165 21.53 0.94 8.24
C VAL A 165 20.26 1.32 9.01
N LYS A 166 19.80 0.46 9.95
CA LYS A 166 18.63 0.79 10.79
C LYS A 166 18.85 2.05 11.62
N LYS A 167 20.06 2.25 12.16
CA LYS A 167 20.39 3.46 12.92
C LYS A 167 20.36 4.71 12.02
N GLU A 168 20.93 4.64 10.83
CA GLU A 168 20.90 5.73 9.84
C GLU A 168 19.48 6.10 9.43
N LEU A 169 18.60 5.10 9.19
CA LEU A 169 17.21 5.33 8.86
C LEU A 169 16.46 6.02 10.01
N LYS A 170 16.74 5.64 11.27
CA LYS A 170 16.15 6.31 12.44
C LYS A 170 16.61 7.76 12.57
N HIS A 171 17.86 8.06 12.25
CA HIS A 171 18.38 9.43 12.26
C HIS A 171 17.80 10.32 11.14
N LYS A 172 17.22 9.73 10.09
CA LYS A 172 16.54 10.45 9.01
C LYS A 172 15.09 10.80 9.32
N ILE A 173 14.55 10.36 10.44
CA ILE A 173 13.22 10.74 10.88
C ILE A 173 13.24 12.21 11.27
N GLU A 174 12.29 12.96 10.71
CA GLU A 174 12.18 14.41 10.92
C GLU A 174 10.83 14.69 11.62
N PRO A 175 10.82 15.52 12.68
CA PRO A 175 9.55 15.96 13.24
C PRO A 175 8.78 16.79 12.20
N SER A 176 7.47 16.62 12.16
CA SER A 176 6.60 17.36 11.25
C SER A 176 5.53 18.11 12.04
N SER A 177 5.25 19.33 11.63
CA SER A 177 4.17 20.15 12.18
C SER A 177 2.86 20.04 11.39
N VAL A 178 2.87 19.28 10.29
CA VAL A 178 1.68 19.07 9.47
C VAL A 178 0.62 18.30 10.25
N LYS A 179 -0.63 18.69 10.10
CA LYS A 179 -1.77 17.95 10.65
C LYS A 179 -2.37 17.05 9.58
N ILE A 180 -2.49 15.78 9.93
CA ILE A 180 -3.09 14.77 9.07
C ILE A 180 -4.31 14.25 9.80
N PHE A 181 -5.48 14.54 9.29
CA PHE A 181 -6.70 14.15 9.97
C PHE A 181 -7.66 13.43 9.04
N GLY A 182 -8.41 12.52 9.62
CA GLY A 182 -9.40 11.73 8.92
C GLY A 182 -10.72 11.66 9.66
N THR A 183 -11.78 11.51 8.91
CA THR A 183 -13.09 11.19 9.47
C THR A 183 -13.68 9.96 8.80
N ASP A 184 -14.51 9.26 9.54
CA ASP A 184 -15.35 8.20 9.01
C ASP A 184 -16.68 8.17 9.78
N ILE A 185 -17.75 7.76 9.14
CA ILE A 185 -19.05 7.60 9.79
C ILE A 185 -19.06 6.40 10.74
N SER A 186 -18.23 5.40 10.49
CA SER A 186 -18.09 4.18 11.29
C SER A 186 -17.16 4.38 12.47
N PRO A 187 -17.63 4.28 13.72
CA PRO A 187 -16.76 4.36 14.90
C PRO A 187 -15.72 3.25 14.93
N LYS A 188 -16.04 2.07 14.39
CA LYS A 188 -15.07 0.96 14.26
C LYS A 188 -13.94 1.30 13.30
N ALA A 189 -14.22 1.95 12.17
CA ALA A 189 -13.21 2.38 11.22
C ALA A 189 -12.26 3.42 11.85
N VAL A 190 -12.81 4.39 12.57
CA VAL A 190 -12.04 5.41 13.31
C VAL A 190 -11.11 4.78 14.34
N GLN A 191 -11.63 3.85 15.14
CA GLN A 191 -10.81 3.11 16.11
C GLN A 191 -9.66 2.36 15.44
N MET A 192 -9.92 1.73 14.29
CA MET A 192 -8.88 1.05 13.51
C MET A 192 -7.84 2.04 12.97
N ALA A 193 -8.26 3.22 12.51
CA ALA A 193 -7.34 4.26 12.05
C ALA A 193 -6.43 4.75 13.17
N GLN A 194 -6.98 4.97 14.38
CA GLN A 194 -6.22 5.35 15.57
C GLN A 194 -5.19 4.27 15.97
N PHE A 195 -5.59 3.00 15.98
CA PHE A 195 -4.66 1.89 16.24
C PHE A 195 -3.57 1.80 15.16
N SER A 196 -3.93 1.96 13.88
CA SER A 196 -2.96 1.94 12.79
C SER A 196 -1.94 3.07 12.91
N ALA A 197 -2.35 4.27 13.30
CA ALA A 197 -1.46 5.41 13.54
C ALA A 197 -0.49 5.15 14.70
N LYS A 198 -1.00 4.58 15.80
CA LYS A 198 -0.20 4.22 16.96
C LYS A 198 0.82 3.12 16.65
N ASP A 199 0.40 2.05 15.96
CA ASP A 199 1.27 0.95 15.57
C ASP A 199 2.35 1.38 14.56
N ALA A 200 2.06 2.43 13.77
CA ALA A 200 3.02 3.05 12.86
C ALA A 200 3.92 4.09 13.55
N ALA A 201 3.68 4.42 14.82
CA ALA A 201 4.35 5.48 15.59
C ALA A 201 4.24 6.86 14.92
N VAL A 202 3.03 7.24 14.50
CA VAL A 202 2.70 8.54 13.85
C VAL A 202 1.46 9.19 14.45
N ASP A 203 1.01 8.72 15.60
CA ASP A 203 -0.17 9.22 16.32
C ASP A 203 0.02 10.63 16.92
N ASP A 204 1.23 11.16 16.88
CA ASP A 204 1.56 12.54 17.22
C ASP A 204 1.06 13.58 16.19
N ILE A 205 0.94 13.19 14.91
CA ILE A 205 0.48 14.07 13.83
C ILE A 205 -0.77 13.57 13.11
N VAL A 206 -1.28 12.37 13.47
CA VAL A 206 -2.50 11.78 12.89
C VAL A 206 -3.65 11.85 13.87
N GLU A 207 -4.74 12.50 13.46
CA GLU A 207 -6.00 12.55 14.20
C GLU A 207 -7.11 11.86 13.39
N ALA A 208 -7.81 10.90 13.98
CA ALA A 208 -8.99 10.28 13.40
C ALA A 208 -10.17 10.37 14.35
N TYR A 209 -11.33 10.82 13.85
CA TYR A 209 -12.54 10.97 14.66
C TYR A 209 -13.82 10.66 13.87
N GLN A 210 -14.87 10.27 14.59
CA GLN A 210 -16.15 9.96 13.96
C GLN A 210 -16.84 11.24 13.49
N ALA A 211 -17.17 11.32 12.21
CA ALA A 211 -18.00 12.37 11.66
C ALA A 211 -18.67 11.93 10.36
N ASP A 212 -19.84 12.50 10.10
CA ASP A 212 -20.51 12.43 8.81
C ASP A 212 -19.95 13.55 7.92
N PHE A 213 -19.25 13.17 6.85
CA PHE A 213 -18.65 14.12 5.91
C PHE A 213 -19.65 15.12 5.34
N PHE A 214 -20.86 14.69 5.06
CA PHE A 214 -21.89 15.52 4.44
C PHE A 214 -22.47 16.58 5.38
N LYS A 215 -22.39 16.34 6.69
CA LYS A 215 -22.91 17.25 7.76
C LYS A 215 -21.81 18.10 8.39
N ARG A 216 -20.56 17.72 8.20
CA ARG A 216 -19.41 18.41 8.81
C ARG A 216 -19.19 19.78 8.18
N LYS A 217 -19.06 20.81 9.01
CA LYS A 217 -18.62 22.14 8.59
C LYS A 217 -17.11 22.21 8.57
N ASN A 218 -16.55 22.65 7.47
CA ASN A 218 -15.12 22.95 7.37
C ASN A 218 -14.80 24.27 8.06
N LYS A 219 -13.70 24.30 8.82
CA LYS A 219 -13.20 25.51 9.51
C LYS A 219 -11.88 26.02 8.93
N LEU A 220 -11.30 25.31 7.97
CA LEU A 220 -10.02 25.64 7.37
C LEU A 220 -10.27 26.40 6.06
N SER A 221 -9.43 27.40 5.76
CA SER A 221 -9.53 28.18 4.53
C SER A 221 -8.84 27.51 3.33
N LYS A 222 -7.92 26.61 3.59
CA LYS A 222 -7.19 25.85 2.57
C LYS A 222 -6.71 24.53 3.14
N GLY A 223 -6.43 23.55 2.28
CA GLY A 223 -5.92 22.24 2.66
C GLY A 223 -5.82 21.30 1.48
N PHE A 224 -5.41 20.09 1.75
CA PHE A 224 -5.23 19.05 0.77
C PHE A 224 -6.12 17.86 1.13
N ILE A 225 -7.00 17.48 0.23
CA ILE A 225 -7.89 16.33 0.42
C ILE A 225 -7.40 15.18 -0.44
N VAL A 226 -7.19 14.02 0.16
CA VAL A 226 -6.99 12.76 -0.55
C VAL A 226 -7.93 11.72 0.03
N THR A 227 -8.80 11.15 -0.79
CA THR A 227 -9.81 10.22 -0.28
C THR A 227 -10.07 9.05 -1.21
N ASN A 228 -10.45 7.93 -0.60
CA ASN A 228 -10.84 6.70 -1.26
C ASN A 228 -12.26 6.30 -0.80
N PRO A 229 -13.31 6.95 -1.34
CA PRO A 229 -14.67 6.69 -0.93
C PRO A 229 -15.14 5.28 -1.32
N PRO A 230 -16.24 4.77 -0.75
CA PRO A 230 -16.84 3.49 -1.15
C PRO A 230 -17.16 3.46 -2.65
N TYR A 231 -16.89 2.32 -3.30
CA TYR A 231 -17.15 2.15 -4.74
C TYR A 231 -18.55 1.65 -5.06
N GLY A 232 -19.33 1.26 -4.05
CA GLY A 232 -20.72 0.84 -4.20
C GLY A 232 -20.94 -0.66 -4.37
N GLU A 233 -19.97 -1.52 -4.01
CA GLU A 233 -20.11 -2.99 -4.11
C GLU A 233 -21.33 -3.55 -3.35
N ARG A 234 -21.93 -2.77 -2.44
CA ARG A 234 -23.07 -3.15 -1.60
C ARG A 234 -24.25 -2.20 -1.69
N LEU A 235 -24.17 -1.19 -2.54
CA LEU A 235 -25.21 -0.19 -2.75
C LEU A 235 -25.89 -0.42 -4.10
N LYS A 236 -27.17 -0.05 -4.22
CA LYS A 236 -27.82 0.02 -5.52
C LYS A 236 -27.12 1.09 -6.38
N GLU A 237 -27.24 0.97 -7.70
CA GLU A 237 -26.59 1.90 -8.63
C GLU A 237 -27.04 3.35 -8.42
N GLU A 238 -28.32 3.55 -8.17
CA GLU A 238 -28.91 4.89 -7.89
C GLU A 238 -28.34 5.49 -6.60
N ASP A 239 -28.20 4.70 -5.54
CA ASP A 239 -27.70 5.15 -4.25
C ASP A 239 -26.22 5.59 -4.34
N ILE A 240 -25.40 4.87 -5.11
CA ILE A 240 -23.98 5.24 -5.28
C ILE A 240 -23.82 6.48 -6.15
N ILE A 241 -24.66 6.68 -7.16
CA ILE A 241 -24.66 7.90 -7.97
C ILE A 241 -25.00 9.11 -7.10
N GLU A 242 -26.05 9.02 -6.29
CA GLU A 242 -26.44 10.11 -5.38
C GLU A 242 -25.37 10.40 -4.34
N PHE A 243 -24.75 9.36 -3.80
CA PHE A 243 -23.62 9.49 -2.88
C PHE A 243 -22.45 10.30 -3.50
N TYR A 244 -22.06 10.03 -4.74
CA TYR A 244 -21.02 10.79 -5.43
C TYR A 244 -21.44 12.22 -5.78
N LYS A 245 -22.71 12.45 -6.10
CA LYS A 245 -23.25 13.82 -6.25
C LYS A 245 -23.07 14.61 -4.95
N GLU A 246 -23.43 13.99 -3.81
CA GLU A 246 -23.33 14.67 -2.52
C GLU A 246 -21.88 14.90 -2.09
N ILE A 247 -20.90 14.01 -2.46
CA ILE A 247 -19.47 14.32 -2.32
C ILE A 247 -19.13 15.62 -3.07
N GLY A 248 -19.51 15.72 -4.33
CA GLY A 248 -19.23 16.90 -5.12
C GLY A 248 -19.91 18.18 -4.62
N ASN A 249 -21.14 18.08 -4.13
CA ASN A 249 -21.87 19.19 -3.52
C ASN A 249 -21.19 19.64 -2.22
N THR A 250 -20.76 18.71 -1.39
CA THR A 250 -20.05 19.00 -0.13
C THR A 250 -18.70 19.64 -0.41
N PHE A 251 -17.95 19.16 -1.41
CA PHE A 251 -16.72 19.81 -1.84
C PHE A 251 -16.93 21.27 -2.23
N LYS A 252 -17.96 21.57 -3.02
CA LYS A 252 -18.29 22.94 -3.44
C LYS A 252 -18.73 23.83 -2.29
N ARG A 253 -19.51 23.29 -1.37
CA ARG A 253 -20.12 24.04 -0.25
C ARG A 253 -19.15 24.34 0.87
N GLU A 254 -18.28 23.38 1.20
CA GLU A 254 -17.49 23.42 2.44
C GLU A 254 -15.97 23.55 2.21
N TYR A 255 -15.47 23.22 1.01
CA TYR A 255 -14.03 23.07 0.78
C TYR A 255 -13.49 23.96 -0.37
N GLY A 256 -14.07 25.16 -0.54
CA GLY A 256 -13.48 26.17 -1.42
C GLY A 256 -12.03 26.46 -1.04
N GLY A 257 -11.14 26.68 -2.01
CA GLY A 257 -9.70 26.89 -1.79
C GLY A 257 -8.86 25.63 -1.55
N PHE A 258 -9.50 24.44 -1.54
CA PHE A 258 -8.78 23.15 -1.38
C PHE A 258 -8.39 22.53 -2.71
N GLU A 259 -7.38 21.70 -2.67
CA GLU A 259 -7.06 20.73 -3.71
C GLU A 259 -7.56 19.35 -3.25
N ALA A 260 -8.42 18.71 -4.04
CA ALA A 260 -8.98 17.42 -3.70
C ALA A 260 -8.59 16.35 -4.72
N TRP A 261 -8.15 15.20 -4.21
CA TRP A 261 -7.85 14.01 -4.98
C TRP A 261 -8.74 12.85 -4.54
N LEU A 262 -9.40 12.23 -5.49
CA LEU A 262 -10.35 11.16 -5.25
C LEU A 262 -9.96 9.93 -6.06
N LEU A 263 -9.76 8.80 -5.38
CA LEU A 263 -9.52 7.49 -5.96
C LEU A 263 -10.84 6.72 -6.04
N SER A 264 -11.17 6.15 -7.20
CA SER A 264 -12.37 5.31 -7.34
C SER A 264 -12.27 4.33 -8.50
N SER A 265 -12.88 3.14 -8.32
CA SER A 265 -13.14 2.18 -9.40
C SER A 265 -14.51 2.40 -10.04
N ASN A 266 -15.41 3.18 -9.44
CA ASN A 266 -16.72 3.45 -9.98
C ASN A 266 -16.67 4.61 -10.99
N PHE A 267 -16.32 4.28 -12.24
CA PHE A 267 -16.17 5.28 -13.31
C PHE A 267 -17.49 5.92 -13.74
N GLN A 268 -18.61 5.26 -13.48
CA GLN A 268 -19.94 5.80 -13.72
C GLN A 268 -20.25 6.89 -12.68
N ALA A 269 -20.15 6.57 -11.40
CA ALA A 269 -20.45 7.51 -10.32
C ALA A 269 -19.54 8.74 -10.34
N LEU A 270 -18.27 8.61 -10.76
CA LEU A 270 -17.35 9.74 -10.94
C LEU A 270 -17.87 10.81 -11.92
N LYS A 271 -18.71 10.45 -12.90
CA LYS A 271 -19.31 11.42 -13.84
C LYS A 271 -20.34 12.32 -13.16
N PHE A 272 -20.94 11.86 -12.07
CA PHE A 272 -21.98 12.56 -11.34
C PHE A 272 -21.46 13.41 -10.16
N LEU A 273 -20.15 13.47 -9.93
CA LEU A 273 -19.56 14.34 -8.92
C LEU A 273 -19.88 15.84 -9.14
N GLY A 274 -20.25 16.19 -10.39
CA GLY A 274 -20.58 17.57 -10.74
C GLY A 274 -19.41 18.56 -10.69
N LEU A 275 -18.17 18.04 -10.69
CA LEU A 275 -16.91 18.77 -10.77
C LEU A 275 -16.12 18.28 -12.00
N LYS A 276 -15.42 19.20 -12.66
CA LYS A 276 -14.54 18.85 -13.78
C LYS A 276 -13.14 18.55 -13.24
N PRO A 277 -12.63 17.31 -13.38
CA PRO A 277 -11.27 17.01 -12.93
C PRO A 277 -10.23 17.72 -13.81
N SER A 278 -9.22 18.29 -13.17
CA SER A 278 -8.07 18.92 -13.85
C SER A 278 -7.00 17.88 -14.25
N LYS A 279 -6.95 16.73 -13.56
CA LYS A 279 -6.04 15.61 -13.87
C LYS A 279 -6.73 14.27 -13.64
N LYS A 280 -6.40 13.27 -14.44
CA LYS A 280 -6.88 11.89 -14.33
C LYS A 280 -5.71 10.93 -14.50
N ILE A 281 -5.51 10.04 -13.56
CA ILE A 281 -4.42 9.04 -13.58
C ILE A 281 -5.05 7.66 -13.45
N PRO A 282 -4.91 6.78 -14.45
CA PRO A 282 -5.33 5.38 -14.33
C PRO A 282 -4.35 4.61 -13.44
N LEU A 283 -4.88 3.81 -12.53
CA LEU A 283 -4.11 2.99 -11.59
C LEU A 283 -4.78 1.61 -11.45
N LYS A 284 -4.13 0.71 -10.72
CA LYS A 284 -4.71 -0.59 -10.34
C LYS A 284 -4.68 -0.75 -8.82
N ASN A 285 -5.81 -1.20 -8.27
CA ASN A 285 -5.91 -1.66 -6.88
C ASN A 285 -6.12 -3.17 -6.90
N ALA A 286 -5.04 -3.93 -6.77
CA ALA A 286 -5.01 -5.37 -7.07
C ALA A 286 -5.53 -5.65 -8.49
N ALA A 287 -6.63 -6.39 -8.64
CA ALA A 287 -7.25 -6.67 -9.94
C ALA A 287 -8.18 -5.56 -10.44
N LEU A 288 -8.55 -4.58 -9.59
CA LEU A 288 -9.50 -3.52 -9.95
C LEU A 288 -8.80 -2.37 -10.68
N ASP A 289 -9.36 -1.96 -11.80
CA ASP A 289 -8.99 -0.69 -12.43
C ASP A 289 -9.59 0.48 -11.63
N VAL A 290 -8.75 1.43 -11.25
CA VAL A 290 -9.14 2.63 -10.50
C VAL A 290 -8.66 3.89 -11.21
N LYS A 291 -9.30 5.01 -10.94
CA LYS A 291 -8.86 6.33 -11.40
C LYS A 291 -8.64 7.25 -10.22
N LEU A 292 -7.47 7.86 -10.17
CA LEU A 292 -7.16 8.97 -9.30
C LEU A 292 -7.46 10.27 -10.06
N GLN A 293 -8.35 11.11 -9.52
CA GLN A 293 -8.78 12.36 -10.18
C GLN A 293 -8.53 13.55 -9.26
N LYS A 294 -7.96 14.61 -9.84
CA LYS A 294 -7.72 15.91 -9.19
C LYS A 294 -8.86 16.86 -9.45
N TYR A 295 -9.27 17.56 -8.39
CA TYR A 295 -10.26 18.63 -8.42
C TYR A 295 -9.69 19.86 -7.70
N GLU A 296 -9.72 20.99 -8.39
CA GLU A 296 -9.41 22.30 -7.80
C GLU A 296 -10.72 22.91 -7.34
N LEU A 297 -10.87 23.11 -6.03
CA LEU A 297 -12.11 23.59 -5.45
C LEU A 297 -12.02 25.12 -5.26
N TYR A 298 -12.91 25.85 -5.94
CA TYR A 298 -12.94 27.31 -5.91
C TYR A 298 -14.11 27.81 -5.05
N ASP A 299 -13.90 28.96 -4.41
CA ASP A 299 -14.99 29.72 -3.83
C ASP A 299 -15.83 30.36 -4.96
N GLY A 300 -17.09 29.96 -5.08
CA GLY A 300 -17.98 30.46 -6.12
C GLY A 300 -17.91 29.72 -7.47
N SER A 301 -18.46 30.32 -8.51
CA SER A 301 -18.52 29.75 -9.86
C SER A 301 -17.35 30.22 -10.73
N ARG A 302 -16.68 29.30 -11.46
CA ARG A 302 -15.65 29.64 -12.46
C ARG A 302 -16.14 30.67 -13.53
N ARG A 303 -17.45 30.83 -13.70
CA ARG A 303 -18.06 31.84 -14.62
C ARG A 303 -17.94 33.26 -14.09
N ALA A 304 -17.87 33.45 -12.78
CA ALA A 304 -17.74 34.77 -12.13
C ALA A 304 -16.31 35.35 -12.18
N VAL A 305 -15.28 34.53 -12.41
CA VAL A 305 -13.86 34.95 -12.44
C VAL A 305 -13.39 35.37 -13.85
N LYS A 306 -14.23 35.27 -14.86
CA LYS A 306 -13.94 35.65 -16.27
C LYS A 306 -14.59 36.96 -16.71
N GLN A 307 -15.06 37.79 -15.78
CA GLN A 307 -15.53 39.17 -16.07
C GLN A 307 -14.49 40.18 -15.61
#